data_163dd41f71dd9666988a63a713f0c38d
#
_entry.id   163dd41f71dd9666988a63a713f0c38d
#
_cell.length_a   1.000
_cell.length_b   1.000
_cell.length_c   1.000
_cell.angle_alpha   90.00
_cell.angle_beta   90.00
_cell.angle_gamma   90.00
#
_symmetry.space_group_name_H-M   'P 1'
#
loop_
_entity.id
_entity.type
_entity.pdbx_description
1 polymer ?
#
loop_
_entity_poly.entity_id
_entity_poly.type
_entity_poly.pdbx_seq_one_letter_code
_entity_poly.pdbx_strand_id
1 'polypeptide(L)'
;AEEPTIPLVPLSAMAGKLTGFSLEGITETDCEKIISPIKGVDFAVPVSGESMSPIYPNGSRVLVQEINPNSFIEWGKVYVLNTCNGIIIKQLRKSEKEGYVSCYSLNDNNIYAPFDIPTADIYGWYKVLMCLSLQ
;
A
#
# COMPACT_ATOMS: atom_id res chain seq x y z
N ALA A 1 29.86 2.61 3.27
CA ALA A 1 28.73 2.67 2.33
C ALA A 1 27.54 3.31 3.00
N GLU A 2 26.84 4.11 2.26
CA GLU A 2 25.65 4.77 2.80
C GLU A 2 24.48 3.78 2.87
N GLU A 3 23.73 3.85 3.96
CA GLU A 3 22.53 3.06 4.08
C GLU A 3 21.44 3.65 3.17
N PRO A 4 20.65 2.82 2.49
CA PRO A 4 19.62 3.32 1.61
C PRO A 4 18.53 4.01 2.39
N THR A 5 18.15 5.20 1.96
CA THR A 5 17.01 5.92 2.51
C THR A 5 15.88 5.95 1.50
N ILE A 6 14.66 5.93 2.02
CA ILE A 6 13.45 5.99 1.21
C ILE A 6 12.51 7.05 1.78
N PRO A 7 11.69 7.68 0.95
CA PRO A 7 10.75 8.66 1.48
C PRO A 7 9.60 7.96 2.22
N LEU A 8 9.16 8.56 3.31
CA LEU A 8 7.92 8.19 3.99
C LEU A 8 6.83 9.09 3.40
N VAL A 9 5.97 8.52 2.58
CA VAL A 9 4.99 9.28 1.82
C VAL A 9 3.70 9.37 2.63
N PRO A 10 3.25 10.57 3.00
CA PRO A 10 1.99 10.70 3.73
C PRO A 10 0.81 10.31 2.84
N LEU A 11 -0.24 9.78 3.46
CA LEU A 11 -1.43 9.35 2.72
C LEU A 11 -2.02 10.49 1.91
N SER A 12 -1.95 11.72 2.42
CA SER A 12 -2.48 12.88 1.72
C SER A 12 -1.77 13.14 0.39
N ALA A 13 -0.49 12.76 0.27
CA ALA A 13 0.25 12.95 -0.97
C ALA A 13 -0.09 11.89 -2.02
N MET A 14 -0.64 10.77 -1.59
CA MET A 14 -1.02 9.69 -2.50
C MET A 14 -2.46 9.85 -2.99
N ALA A 15 -3.30 10.55 -2.25
CA ALA A 15 -4.71 10.68 -2.58
C ALA A 15 -4.87 11.51 -3.87
N GLY A 16 -5.73 11.04 -4.76
CA GLY A 16 -6.03 11.77 -5.99
C GLY A 16 -6.31 10.82 -7.13
N LYS A 17 -7.48 10.97 -7.71
CA LYS A 17 -7.92 10.07 -8.76
C LYS A 17 -7.46 10.48 -10.15
N LEU A 18 -7.01 11.73 -10.31
CA LEU A 18 -6.72 12.24 -11.64
C LEU A 18 -5.39 11.79 -12.20
N THR A 19 -4.39 11.64 -11.36
CA THR A 19 -3.03 11.36 -11.82
C THR A 19 -2.41 10.13 -11.20
N GLY A 20 -3.05 9.57 -10.20
CA GLY A 20 -2.39 8.56 -9.40
C GLY A 20 -1.17 9.15 -8.67
N PHE A 21 -0.55 8.36 -7.86
CA PHE A 21 0.66 8.77 -7.16
C PHE A 21 1.87 8.64 -8.08
N SER A 22 2.78 9.62 -8.02
CA SER A 22 4.07 9.55 -8.71
C SER A 22 5.16 10.11 -7.79
N LEU A 23 6.21 9.35 -7.60
CA LEU A 23 7.37 9.82 -6.84
C LEU A 23 8.03 11.04 -7.48
N GLU A 24 7.89 11.18 -8.80
CA GLU A 24 8.49 12.32 -9.51
C GLU A 24 7.85 13.65 -9.12
N GLY A 25 6.59 13.63 -8.67
CA GLY A 25 5.91 14.82 -8.21
C GLY A 25 6.21 15.18 -6.77
N ILE A 26 6.99 14.37 -6.05
CA ILE A 26 7.30 14.59 -4.66
C ILE A 26 8.80 14.84 -4.52
N THR A 27 9.15 16.04 -4.05
CA THR A 27 10.56 16.37 -3.84
C THR A 27 11.03 15.77 -2.51
N GLU A 28 12.34 15.59 -2.38
CA GLU A 28 12.93 15.08 -1.14
C GLU A 28 12.61 15.94 0.08
N THR A 29 12.33 17.22 -0.14
CA THR A 29 12.01 18.14 0.95
C THR A 29 10.59 18.00 1.45
N ASP A 30 9.72 17.31 0.69
CA ASP A 30 8.30 17.18 1.04
C ASP A 30 8.02 15.97 1.92
N CYS A 31 8.98 15.05 2.03
CA CYS A 31 8.78 13.81 2.75
C CYS A 31 9.88 13.56 3.76
N GLU A 32 9.49 13.04 4.92
CA GLU A 32 10.42 12.46 5.86
C GLU A 32 11.11 11.27 5.20
N LYS A 33 12.38 11.05 5.52
CA LYS A 33 13.12 9.90 5.02
C LYS A 33 13.37 8.90 6.12
N ILE A 34 13.31 7.63 5.76
CA ILE A 34 13.65 6.56 6.69
C ILE A 34 14.67 5.63 6.04
N ILE A 35 15.37 4.88 6.87
CA ILE A 35 16.35 3.91 6.39
C ILE A 35 15.63 2.61 6.06
N SER A 36 15.85 2.09 4.84
CA SER A 36 15.28 0.80 4.45
C SER A 36 16.24 -0.32 4.79
N PRO A 37 15.81 -1.33 5.57
CA PRO A 37 16.66 -2.48 5.87
C PRO A 37 16.77 -3.47 4.71
N ILE A 38 15.98 -3.29 3.66
CA ILE A 38 15.95 -4.19 2.49
C ILE A 38 16.05 -3.39 1.22
N LYS A 39 16.45 -4.06 0.14
CA LYS A 39 16.56 -3.47 -1.19
C LYS A 39 15.22 -3.57 -1.92
N GLY A 40 15.05 -2.75 -2.94
CA GLY A 40 13.91 -2.82 -3.83
C GLY A 40 12.69 -2.05 -3.35
N VAL A 41 12.84 -1.29 -2.27
CA VAL A 41 11.74 -0.49 -1.72
C VAL A 41 11.72 0.87 -2.41
N ASP A 42 10.56 1.28 -2.90
CA ASP A 42 10.42 2.58 -3.55
C ASP A 42 10.07 3.67 -2.53
N PHE A 43 9.22 3.36 -1.58
CA PHE A 43 8.87 4.31 -0.52
C PHE A 43 8.16 3.57 0.63
N ALA A 44 7.90 4.31 1.71
CA ALA A 44 7.16 3.79 2.87
C ALA A 44 5.85 4.55 3.01
N VAL A 45 4.85 3.88 3.56
CA VAL A 45 3.52 4.43 3.78
C VAL A 45 3.12 4.16 5.23
N PRO A 46 2.61 5.15 5.96
CA PRO A 46 2.11 4.90 7.30
C PRO A 46 0.80 4.11 7.28
N VAL A 47 0.66 3.19 8.22
CA VAL A 47 -0.58 2.45 8.39
C VAL A 47 -1.52 3.27 9.26
N SER A 48 -2.73 3.50 8.77
CA SER A 48 -3.77 4.22 9.51
C SER A 48 -4.97 3.29 9.70
N GLY A 49 -5.44 3.20 10.94
CA GLY A 49 -6.60 2.38 11.27
C GLY A 49 -6.23 0.98 11.71
N GLU A 50 -7.25 0.20 12.03
CA GLU A 50 -7.09 -1.10 12.67
C GLU A 50 -7.43 -2.29 11.76
N SER A 51 -7.81 -2.05 10.51
CA SER A 51 -8.29 -3.13 9.63
C SER A 51 -7.24 -4.20 9.35
N MET A 52 -5.96 -3.89 9.50
CA MET A 52 -4.86 -4.83 9.28
C MET A 52 -4.16 -5.22 10.59
N SER A 53 -4.69 -4.78 11.73
CA SER A 53 -4.16 -5.11 13.05
C SER A 53 -4.51 -6.57 13.40
N PRO A 54 -3.68 -7.29 14.14
CA PRO A 54 -2.42 -6.85 14.75
C PRO A 54 -1.20 -7.04 13.84
N ILE A 55 -1.36 -7.58 12.64
CA ILE A 55 -0.24 -7.90 11.74
C ILE A 55 0.45 -6.61 11.28
N TYR A 56 -0.34 -5.62 10.85
CA TYR A 56 0.14 -4.28 10.50
C TYR A 56 -0.57 -3.30 11.39
N PRO A 57 -0.03 -3.01 12.59
CA PRO A 57 -0.75 -2.16 13.54
C PRO A 57 -0.79 -0.70 13.10
N ASN A 58 -1.79 0.01 13.60
CA ASN A 58 -1.91 1.45 13.39
C ASN A 58 -0.62 2.15 13.84
N GLY A 59 -0.11 3.04 13.00
CA GLY A 59 1.13 3.77 13.29
C GLY A 59 2.39 3.08 12.81
N SER A 60 2.30 1.83 12.37
CA SER A 60 3.46 1.18 11.75
C SER A 60 3.66 1.73 10.34
N ARG A 61 4.77 1.33 9.71
CA ARG A 61 5.11 1.78 8.36
C ARG A 61 5.32 0.56 7.48
N VAL A 62 4.70 0.56 6.31
CA VAL A 62 4.90 -0.51 5.34
C VAL A 62 5.82 -0.02 4.24
N LEU A 63 6.78 -0.87 3.87
CA LEU A 63 7.75 -0.59 2.83
C LEU A 63 7.23 -1.22 1.55
N VAL A 64 7.10 -0.44 0.50
CA VAL A 64 6.38 -0.87 -0.70
C VAL A 64 7.21 -0.69 -1.95
N GLN A 65 6.86 -1.48 -2.96
CA GLN A 65 7.42 -1.41 -4.30
C GLN A 65 6.27 -1.27 -5.29
N GLU A 66 6.36 -0.26 -6.15
CA GLU A 66 5.38 -0.10 -7.21
C GLU A 66 5.45 -1.28 -8.17
N ILE A 67 4.29 -1.80 -8.56
CA ILE A 67 4.22 -2.87 -9.53
C ILE A 67 3.48 -2.42 -10.77
N ASN A 68 3.77 -3.08 -11.89
CA ASN A 68 3.04 -2.88 -13.13
C ASN A 68 1.78 -3.76 -13.06
N PRO A 69 0.57 -3.18 -13.11
CA PRO A 69 -0.66 -3.96 -13.01
C PRO A 69 -0.89 -4.88 -14.21
N ASN A 70 -0.17 -4.65 -15.31
CA ASN A 70 -0.25 -5.53 -16.48
C ASN A 70 0.60 -6.80 -16.32
N SER A 71 1.47 -6.85 -15.32
CA SER A 71 2.12 -8.09 -14.93
C SER A 71 1.18 -8.88 -14.02
N PHE A 72 1.63 -9.99 -13.51
CA PHE A 72 0.74 -10.79 -12.65
C PHE A 72 0.67 -10.19 -11.23
N ILE A 73 -0.47 -10.40 -10.59
CA ILE A 73 -0.69 -10.05 -9.19
C ILE A 73 -0.39 -11.30 -8.35
N GLU A 74 0.37 -11.13 -7.28
CA GLU A 74 0.60 -12.23 -6.35
C GLU A 74 -0.56 -12.32 -5.36
N TRP A 75 -1.45 -13.26 -5.61
CA TRP A 75 -2.62 -13.44 -4.74
C TRP A 75 -2.21 -13.91 -3.35
N GLY A 76 -2.88 -13.38 -2.33
CA GLY A 76 -2.58 -13.69 -0.95
C GLY A 76 -1.56 -12.76 -0.31
N LYS A 77 -0.96 -11.88 -1.09
CA LYS A 77 -0.01 -10.88 -0.57
C LYS A 77 -0.71 -9.58 -0.26
N VAL A 78 -0.07 -8.76 0.58
CA VAL A 78 -0.62 -7.47 0.99
C VAL A 78 -0.12 -6.39 0.05
N TYR A 79 -1.04 -5.52 -0.35
CA TYR A 79 -0.77 -4.40 -1.25
C TYR A 79 -1.33 -3.12 -0.67
N VAL A 80 -0.66 -2.02 -0.96
CA VAL A 80 -1.22 -0.68 -0.80
C VAL A 80 -1.83 -0.32 -2.15
N LEU A 81 -3.09 0.05 -2.16
CA LEU A 81 -3.80 0.42 -3.38
C LEU A 81 -4.25 1.88 -3.29
N ASN A 82 -3.96 2.64 -4.35
CA ASN A 82 -4.52 3.97 -4.51
C ASN A 82 -5.80 3.83 -5.33
N THR A 83 -6.94 4.03 -4.70
CA THR A 83 -8.24 3.77 -5.32
C THR A 83 -9.06 5.03 -5.43
N CYS A 84 -10.17 4.94 -6.15
CA CYS A 84 -11.13 6.05 -6.26
C CYS A 84 -11.70 6.48 -4.90
N ASN A 85 -11.64 5.61 -3.89
CA ASN A 85 -12.12 5.90 -2.54
C ASN A 85 -10.98 6.13 -1.55
N GLY A 86 -9.77 6.37 -2.05
CA GLY A 86 -8.62 6.64 -1.20
C GLY A 86 -7.61 5.50 -1.17
N ILE A 87 -6.70 5.60 -0.23
CA ILE A 87 -5.61 4.65 -0.07
C ILE A 87 -6.04 3.56 0.90
N ILE A 88 -5.87 2.31 0.50
CA ILE A 88 -6.18 1.17 1.34
C ILE A 88 -4.99 0.22 1.40
N ILE A 89 -4.88 -0.53 2.48
CA ILE A 89 -3.89 -1.60 2.66
C ILE A 89 -4.69 -2.88 2.91
N LYS A 90 -4.59 -3.83 2.00
CA LYS A 90 -5.39 -5.06 2.06
C LYS A 90 -4.62 -6.23 1.50
N GLN A 91 -5.00 -7.44 1.94
CA GLN A 91 -4.55 -8.66 1.29
C GLN A 91 -5.41 -8.86 0.05
N LEU A 92 -4.77 -9.07 -1.09
CA LEU A 92 -5.51 -9.25 -2.34
C LEU A 92 -5.72 -10.71 -2.65
N ARG A 93 -6.93 -11.05 -3.03
CA ARG A 93 -7.29 -12.38 -3.49
C ARG A 93 -8.01 -12.27 -4.83
N LYS A 94 -7.91 -13.33 -5.61
CA LYS A 94 -8.58 -13.37 -6.89
C LYS A 94 -10.10 -13.32 -6.68
N SER A 95 -10.76 -12.41 -7.38
CA SER A 95 -12.21 -12.32 -7.33
C SER A 95 -12.84 -13.33 -8.29
N GLU A 96 -14.03 -13.81 -7.94
CA GLU A 96 -14.84 -14.63 -8.85
C GLU A 96 -15.42 -13.78 -9.98
N LYS A 97 -15.45 -12.46 -9.79
CA LYS A 97 -15.92 -11.52 -10.83
C LYS A 97 -14.74 -11.12 -11.70
N GLU A 98 -14.87 -11.31 -13.00
CA GLU A 98 -13.86 -10.87 -13.94
C GLU A 98 -13.71 -9.34 -13.88
N GLY A 99 -12.46 -8.86 -13.89
CA GLY A 99 -12.17 -7.43 -13.81
C GLY A 99 -12.23 -6.85 -12.41
N TYR A 100 -12.33 -7.68 -11.38
CA TYR A 100 -12.36 -7.26 -9.98
C TYR A 100 -11.23 -7.93 -9.20
N VAL A 101 -10.87 -7.33 -8.08
CA VAL A 101 -10.00 -7.96 -7.08
C VAL A 101 -10.75 -7.99 -5.76
N SER A 102 -10.52 -9.05 -4.97
CA SER A 102 -11.10 -9.17 -3.63
C SER A 102 -10.10 -8.66 -2.61
N CYS A 103 -10.56 -7.77 -1.75
CA CYS A 103 -9.74 -7.11 -0.74
C CYS A 103 -10.12 -7.63 0.63
N TYR A 104 -9.14 -8.18 1.35
CA TYR A 104 -9.36 -8.78 2.67
C TYR A 104 -8.57 -8.01 3.71
N SER A 105 -9.23 -7.71 4.82
CA SER A 105 -8.56 -7.17 6.01
C SER A 105 -7.96 -8.31 6.80
N LEU A 106 -6.76 -8.11 7.37
CA LEU A 106 -6.13 -9.12 8.20
C LEU A 106 -6.69 -9.14 9.63
N ASN A 107 -7.41 -8.08 10.02
CA ASN A 107 -8.16 -8.07 11.26
C ASN A 107 -9.42 -8.92 11.06
N ASP A 108 -9.64 -9.92 11.88
CA ASP A 108 -10.73 -10.87 11.73
C ASP A 108 -12.06 -10.36 12.31
N ASN A 109 -12.08 -9.14 12.85
CA ASN A 109 -13.34 -8.56 13.32
C ASN A 109 -14.28 -8.39 12.12
N ASN A 110 -15.54 -8.79 12.31
CA ASN A 110 -16.50 -8.82 11.21
C ASN A 110 -16.90 -7.44 10.67
N ILE A 111 -16.56 -6.35 11.35
CA ILE A 111 -16.77 -5.01 10.79
C ILE A 111 -15.84 -4.75 9.58
N TYR A 112 -14.80 -5.55 9.43
CA TYR A 112 -13.87 -5.45 8.31
C TYR A 112 -14.14 -6.55 7.29
N ALA A 113 -15.37 -6.67 6.85
CA ALA A 113 -15.77 -7.68 5.88
C ALA A 113 -15.03 -7.48 4.54
N PRO A 114 -14.69 -8.56 3.84
CA PRO A 114 -14.06 -8.41 2.52
C PRO A 114 -14.99 -7.78 1.50
N PHE A 115 -14.39 -7.15 0.49
CA PHE A 115 -15.14 -6.50 -0.57
C PHE A 115 -14.35 -6.59 -1.88
N ASP A 116 -15.06 -6.45 -2.99
CA ASP A 116 -14.45 -6.48 -4.31
C ASP A 116 -14.35 -5.06 -4.87
N ILE A 117 -13.26 -4.79 -5.60
CA ILE A 117 -13.06 -3.50 -6.26
C ILE A 117 -12.82 -3.77 -7.75
N PRO A 118 -13.46 -3.00 -8.65
CA PRO A 118 -13.09 -3.06 -10.07
C PRO A 118 -11.64 -2.63 -10.26
N THR A 119 -10.89 -3.35 -11.07
CA THR A 119 -9.49 -2.98 -11.33
C THR A 119 -9.38 -1.59 -11.95
N ALA A 120 -10.41 -1.16 -12.69
CA ALA A 120 -10.44 0.18 -13.29
C ALA A 120 -10.46 1.30 -12.24
N ASP A 121 -10.87 1.02 -11.02
CA ASP A 121 -10.92 2.00 -9.93
C ASP A 121 -9.63 2.04 -9.12
N ILE A 122 -8.63 1.25 -9.49
CA ILE A 122 -7.34 1.21 -8.82
C ILE A 122 -6.32 1.93 -9.68
N TYR A 123 -5.80 3.05 -9.15
CA TYR A 123 -4.89 3.91 -9.89
C TYR A 123 -3.42 3.61 -9.64
N GLY A 124 -3.12 2.95 -8.52
CA GLY A 124 -1.75 2.58 -8.19
C GLY A 124 -1.73 1.31 -7.37
N TRP A 125 -0.74 0.46 -7.65
CA TRP A 125 -0.57 -0.85 -7.03
C TRP A 125 0.83 -0.91 -6.43
N TYR A 126 0.92 -1.11 -5.12
CA TYR A 126 2.21 -1.11 -4.43
C TYR A 126 2.27 -2.34 -3.53
N LYS A 127 3.17 -3.25 -3.84
CA LYS A 127 3.32 -4.47 -3.07
C LYS A 127 4.04 -4.17 -1.76
N VAL A 128 3.51 -4.66 -0.66
CA VAL A 128 4.15 -4.53 0.66
C VAL A 128 5.26 -5.57 0.76
N LEU A 129 6.49 -5.10 1.01
CA LEU A 129 7.65 -5.95 1.16
C LEU A 129 7.98 -6.21 2.63
N MET A 130 7.72 -5.24 3.50
CA MET A 130 8.06 -5.34 4.92
C MET A 130 7.22 -4.34 5.71
N CYS A 131 6.98 -4.65 6.97
CA CYS A 131 6.33 -3.74 7.91
C CYS A 131 7.30 -3.41 9.05
N LEU A 132 7.45 -2.13 9.34
CA LEU A 132 8.22 -1.64 10.48
C LEU A 132 7.25 -1.16 11.53
N SER A 133 7.18 -1.89 12.62
CA SER A 133 6.32 -1.51 13.75
C SER A 133 7.06 -0.60 14.69
N LEU A 134 6.39 0.46 15.12
CA LEU A 134 6.92 1.36 16.14
C LEU A 134 6.52 0.82 17.50
N GLN A 135 7.49 0.68 18.34
CA GLN A 135 7.27 0.23 19.73
C GLN A 135 7.23 1.41 20.68
#